data_9ea566eac4cdfef3cb506f24a950f769
#
_entry.id   9ea566eac4cdfef3cb506f24a950f769
#
_cell.length_a   1.000
_cell.length_b   1.000
_cell.length_c   1.000
_cell.angle_alpha   90.00
_cell.angle_beta   90.00
_cell.angle_gamma   90.00
#
_symmetry.space_group_name_H-M   'P 1'
#
loop_
_entity.id
_entity.type
_entity.pdbx_description
1 polymer ?
#
loop_
_entity_poly.entity_id
_entity_poly.type
_entity_poly.pdbx_seq_one_letter_code
_entity_poly.pdbx_strand_id
1 'polypeptide(L)'
;TKAASLRGEADAGELAASLRALCGDAAPLLRAALTPHFGERASIVDADWLARIIGTFEQNNIGIRRGHPLDGKDKDEWPPLEGTALYSAACRANHACAPSCDVVYEDGGPLRVALVAARDIREGEELTISYVDSDQDAVDRRAATADYGFLCECPRCAGVD
;
A
#
# COMPACT_ATOMS: atom_id res chain seq x y z
N THR A 1 3.91 6.13 -9.89
CA THR A 1 3.10 6.38 -8.68
C THR A 1 1.62 6.40 -9.04
N LYS A 2 0.74 5.98 -8.13
CA LYS A 2 -0.72 5.96 -8.28
C LYS A 2 -1.29 7.30 -8.81
N ALA A 3 -0.74 8.42 -8.35
CA ALA A 3 -1.08 9.76 -8.82
C ALA A 3 -0.60 10.07 -10.26
N ALA A 4 0.47 9.43 -10.71
CA ALA A 4 1.01 9.64 -12.06
C ALA A 4 0.18 8.94 -13.14
N SER A 5 -0.36 7.75 -12.84
CA SER A 5 -1.23 7.01 -13.75
C SER A 5 -2.52 7.75 -14.09
N LEU A 6 -3.06 8.52 -13.15
CA LEU A 6 -4.31 9.28 -13.34
C LEU A 6 -4.18 10.56 -14.17
N ARG A 7 -2.94 11.04 -14.43
CA ARG A 7 -2.71 12.37 -15.04
C ARG A 7 -1.99 12.37 -16.39
N GLY A 8 -1.56 11.21 -16.87
CA GLY A 8 -0.77 11.10 -18.10
C GLY A 8 0.75 11.26 -17.89
N GLU A 9 1.53 10.89 -18.91
CA GLU A 9 3.01 10.82 -18.80
C GLU A 9 3.68 12.19 -18.55
N ALA A 10 3.13 13.27 -19.07
CA ALA A 10 3.68 14.62 -18.88
C ALA A 10 3.58 15.06 -17.40
N ASP A 11 2.43 14.82 -16.78
CA ASP A 11 2.19 15.11 -15.35
C ASP A 11 3.00 14.18 -14.43
N ALA A 12 3.30 12.97 -14.88
CA ALA A 12 4.14 12.03 -14.13
C ALA A 12 5.57 12.53 -13.94
N GLY A 13 6.14 13.15 -14.99
CA GLY A 13 7.47 13.74 -14.94
C GLY A 13 7.55 14.92 -13.96
N GLU A 14 6.55 15.80 -13.99
CA GLU A 14 6.47 16.97 -13.12
C GLU A 14 6.26 16.55 -11.64
N LEU A 15 5.38 15.58 -11.39
CA LEU A 15 5.15 15.04 -10.06
C LEU A 15 6.40 14.36 -9.50
N ALA A 16 7.14 13.60 -10.33
CA ALA A 16 8.39 12.98 -9.93
C ALA A 16 9.48 14.02 -9.61
N ALA A 17 9.55 15.11 -10.38
CA ALA A 17 10.48 16.22 -10.12
C ALA A 17 10.10 16.94 -8.82
N SER A 18 8.83 17.22 -8.59
CA SER A 18 8.33 17.84 -7.36
C SER A 18 8.60 16.97 -6.14
N LEU A 19 8.38 15.66 -6.23
CA LEU A 19 8.70 14.72 -5.15
C LEU A 19 10.20 14.70 -4.84
N ARG A 20 11.05 14.70 -5.86
CA ARG A 20 12.50 14.74 -5.65
C ARG A 20 12.95 16.04 -5.01
N ALA A 21 12.37 17.18 -5.39
CA ALA A 21 12.67 18.46 -4.75
C ALA A 21 12.29 18.44 -3.26
N LEU A 22 11.08 17.99 -2.93
CA LEU A 22 10.64 17.84 -1.54
C LEU A 22 11.54 16.88 -0.74
N CYS A 23 11.96 15.78 -1.35
CA CYS A 23 12.90 14.85 -0.73
C CYS A 23 14.29 15.49 -0.54
N GLY A 24 14.72 16.37 -1.45
CA GLY A 24 15.96 17.14 -1.34
C GLY A 24 16.00 18.02 -0.10
N ASP A 25 14.88 18.69 0.18
CA ASP A 25 14.74 19.55 1.37
C ASP A 25 14.54 18.73 2.65
N ALA A 26 13.79 17.64 2.60
CA ALA A 26 13.47 16.82 3.77
C ALA A 26 14.58 15.89 4.22
N ALA A 27 15.37 15.33 3.30
CA ALA A 27 16.40 14.33 3.62
C ALA A 27 17.46 14.84 4.60
N PRO A 28 18.02 16.06 4.48
CA PRO A 28 18.96 16.59 5.47
C PRO A 28 18.36 16.71 6.88
N LEU A 29 17.11 17.12 6.98
CA LEU A 29 16.40 17.25 8.26
C LEU A 29 16.18 15.89 8.89
N LEU A 30 15.71 14.93 8.10
CA LEU A 30 15.51 13.55 8.55
C LEU A 30 16.84 12.90 8.96
N ARG A 31 17.90 13.09 8.19
CA ARG A 31 19.24 12.61 8.54
C ARG A 31 19.71 13.18 9.86
N ALA A 32 19.58 14.48 10.06
CA ALA A 32 19.95 15.13 11.31
C ALA A 32 19.18 14.58 12.51
N ALA A 33 17.86 14.36 12.36
CA ALA A 33 17.01 13.78 13.40
C ALA A 33 17.37 12.32 13.71
N LEU A 34 17.79 11.54 12.72
CA LEU A 34 18.13 10.12 12.89
C LEU A 34 19.58 9.89 13.39
N THR A 35 20.50 10.82 13.14
CA THR A 35 21.92 10.68 13.52
C THR A 35 22.13 10.38 15.01
N PRO A 36 21.43 11.01 15.97
CA PRO A 36 21.59 10.68 17.39
C PRO A 36 21.23 9.23 17.75
N HIS A 37 20.38 8.59 16.95
CA HIS A 37 19.86 7.24 17.21
C HIS A 37 20.62 6.15 16.43
N PHE A 38 21.10 6.48 15.22
CA PHE A 38 21.65 5.51 14.28
C PHE A 38 23.12 5.79 13.88
N GLY A 39 23.70 6.91 14.35
CA GLY A 39 25.08 7.27 14.04
C GLY A 39 25.32 7.37 12.53
N GLU A 40 26.43 6.83 12.08
CA GLU A 40 26.83 6.86 10.65
C GLU A 40 25.82 6.19 9.71
N ARG A 41 24.99 5.27 10.21
CA ARG A 41 23.93 4.64 9.39
C ARG A 41 22.90 5.63 8.87
N ALA A 42 22.74 6.78 9.52
CA ALA A 42 21.87 7.85 9.05
C ALA A 42 22.34 8.47 7.73
N SER A 43 23.60 8.27 7.32
CA SER A 43 24.16 8.79 6.06
C SER A 43 23.48 8.23 4.80
N ILE A 44 22.80 7.07 4.90
CA ILE A 44 22.02 6.52 3.80
C ILE A 44 20.83 7.40 3.41
N VAL A 45 20.37 8.28 4.31
CA VAL A 45 19.21 9.14 4.09
C VAL A 45 19.62 10.31 3.19
N ASP A 46 19.48 10.13 1.90
CA ASP A 46 19.55 11.17 0.88
C ASP A 46 18.20 11.34 0.16
N ALA A 47 18.14 12.28 -0.77
CA ALA A 47 16.90 12.57 -1.51
C ALA A 47 16.41 11.37 -2.33
N ASP A 48 17.32 10.64 -2.96
CA ASP A 48 16.97 9.48 -3.79
C ASP A 48 16.51 8.30 -2.95
N TRP A 49 17.16 8.07 -1.80
CA TRP A 49 16.73 7.06 -0.85
C TRP A 49 15.33 7.37 -0.33
N LEU A 50 15.09 8.63 0.09
CA LEU A 50 13.80 9.05 0.62
C LEU A 50 12.70 8.94 -0.44
N ALA A 51 12.96 9.37 -1.68
CA ALA A 51 12.01 9.25 -2.78
C ALA A 51 11.67 7.77 -3.08
N ARG A 52 12.66 6.87 -3.05
CA ARG A 52 12.44 5.43 -3.22
C ARG A 52 11.59 4.84 -2.09
N ILE A 53 11.85 5.22 -0.84
CA ILE A 53 11.06 4.74 0.31
C ILE A 53 9.62 5.20 0.19
N ILE A 54 9.38 6.48 -0.12
CA ILE A 54 8.02 7.00 -0.32
C ILE A 54 7.33 6.27 -1.47
N GLY A 55 7.99 6.11 -2.62
CA GLY A 55 7.41 5.39 -3.77
C GLY A 55 7.12 3.93 -3.46
N THR A 56 8.00 3.25 -2.72
CA THR A 56 7.76 1.88 -2.27
C THR A 56 6.58 1.80 -1.31
N PHE A 57 6.49 2.75 -0.38
CA PHE A 57 5.38 2.81 0.56
C PHE A 57 4.06 3.01 -0.18
N GLU A 58 3.97 3.94 -1.11
CA GLU A 58 2.76 4.23 -1.88
C GLU A 58 2.22 3.02 -2.66
N GLN A 59 3.09 2.15 -3.14
CA GLN A 59 2.71 0.97 -3.91
C GLN A 59 2.39 -0.27 -3.05
N ASN A 60 2.89 -0.31 -1.81
CA ASN A 60 2.84 -1.51 -0.97
C ASN A 60 2.09 -1.30 0.34
N ASN A 61 1.58 -0.10 0.60
CA ASN A 61 0.83 0.15 1.83
C ASN A 61 -0.56 -0.51 1.76
N ILE A 62 -1.01 -0.94 2.94
CA ILE A 62 -2.36 -1.49 3.15
C ILE A 62 -3.13 -0.49 4.00
N GLY A 63 -4.34 -0.11 3.54
CA GLY A 63 -5.23 0.78 4.27
C GLY A 63 -5.59 0.19 5.64
N ILE A 64 -5.66 1.03 6.65
CA ILE A 64 -6.10 0.65 7.99
C ILE A 64 -7.30 1.49 8.34
N ARG A 65 -8.36 0.82 8.80
CA ARG A 65 -9.49 1.47 9.43
C ARG A 65 -9.77 0.81 10.77
N ARG A 66 -9.79 1.60 11.83
CA ARG A 66 -10.03 1.12 13.18
C ARG A 66 -10.98 2.06 13.91
N GLY A 67 -11.84 1.50 14.78
CA GLY A 67 -12.63 2.30 15.72
C GLY A 67 -11.71 3.20 16.55
N HIS A 68 -12.19 4.40 16.89
CA HIS A 68 -11.40 5.34 17.67
C HIS A 68 -11.13 4.77 19.07
N PRO A 69 -9.89 4.88 19.64
CA PRO A 69 -9.58 4.33 20.96
C PRO A 69 -10.38 4.97 22.11
N LEU A 70 -10.93 6.17 21.86
CA LEU A 70 -11.79 6.89 22.79
C LEU A 70 -13.28 6.58 22.62
N ASP A 71 -13.64 5.68 21.68
CA ASP A 71 -15.02 5.19 21.54
C ASP A 71 -15.42 4.46 22.83
N GLY A 72 -16.11 5.22 23.66
CA GLY A 72 -16.77 4.69 24.85
C GLY A 72 -18.07 4.00 24.51
N LYS A 73 -19.07 4.17 25.36
CA LYS A 73 -20.41 3.57 25.17
C LYS A 73 -21.19 4.17 23.99
N ASP A 74 -20.80 5.36 23.52
CA ASP A 74 -21.39 6.07 22.37
C ASP A 74 -20.39 5.95 21.18
N LYS A 75 -20.57 4.90 20.40
CA LYS A 75 -19.66 4.52 19.29
C LYS A 75 -19.60 5.52 18.12
N ASP A 76 -20.46 6.53 18.11
CA ASP A 76 -20.61 7.49 17.00
C ASP A 76 -20.00 8.85 17.29
N GLU A 77 -19.36 9.03 18.45
CA GLU A 77 -18.85 10.34 18.86
C GLU A 77 -17.53 10.73 18.18
N TRP A 78 -16.74 9.75 17.77
CA TRP A 78 -15.45 9.98 17.15
C TRP A 78 -15.31 9.30 15.79
N PRO A 79 -14.76 9.98 14.77
CA PRO A 79 -14.51 9.34 13.49
C PRO A 79 -13.51 8.20 13.67
N PRO A 80 -13.63 7.11 12.86
CA PRO A 80 -12.67 6.03 12.91
C PRO A 80 -11.26 6.53 12.57
N LEU A 81 -10.25 5.92 13.17
CA LEU A 81 -8.87 6.14 12.76
C LEU A 81 -8.66 5.49 11.40
N GLU A 82 -8.25 6.31 10.44
CA GLU A 82 -7.89 5.86 9.10
C GLU A 82 -6.40 6.15 8.86
N GLY A 83 -5.75 5.24 8.18
CA GLY A 83 -4.34 5.36 7.88
C GLY A 83 -3.86 4.25 6.95
N THR A 84 -2.56 4.15 6.80
CA THR A 84 -1.92 3.11 6.01
C THR A 84 -0.72 2.54 6.76
N ALA A 85 -0.42 1.27 6.51
CA ALA A 85 0.77 0.64 7.07
C ALA A 85 1.44 -0.28 6.05
N LEU A 86 2.72 -0.50 6.26
CA LEU A 86 3.52 -1.47 5.52
C LEU A 86 3.69 -2.73 6.36
N TYR A 87 3.16 -3.84 5.86
CA TYR A 87 3.24 -5.14 6.51
C TYR A 87 4.21 -6.04 5.76
N SER A 88 5.32 -6.40 6.38
CA SER A 88 6.44 -7.10 5.74
C SER A 88 6.08 -8.43 5.05
N ALA A 89 5.03 -9.11 5.48
CA ALA A 89 4.52 -10.31 4.84
C ALA A 89 3.44 -9.99 3.80
N ALA A 90 2.40 -9.23 4.20
CA ALA A 90 1.24 -8.98 3.34
C ALA A 90 1.56 -8.14 2.10
N CYS A 91 2.50 -7.18 2.20
CA CYS A 91 2.92 -6.37 1.05
C CYS A 91 3.69 -7.15 -0.02
N ARG A 92 4.04 -8.41 0.24
CA ARG A 92 4.71 -9.30 -0.73
C ARG A 92 3.73 -10.17 -1.52
N ALA A 93 2.47 -10.21 -1.11
CA ALA A 93 1.44 -10.93 -1.82
C ALA A 93 1.05 -10.16 -3.09
N ASN A 94 1.07 -10.82 -4.24
CA ASN A 94 0.65 -10.23 -5.50
C ASN A 94 -0.88 -10.15 -5.61
N HIS A 95 -1.35 -9.40 -6.60
CA HIS A 95 -2.76 -9.22 -6.86
C HIS A 95 -3.40 -10.38 -7.63
N ALA A 96 -4.61 -10.76 -7.23
CA ALA A 96 -5.59 -11.45 -8.07
C ALA A 96 -6.99 -10.92 -7.79
N CYS A 97 -7.84 -10.81 -8.83
CA CYS A 97 -9.25 -10.40 -8.64
C CYS A 97 -10.12 -11.52 -8.02
N ALA A 98 -9.61 -12.75 -8.00
CA ALA A 98 -10.13 -13.87 -7.22
C ALA A 98 -8.96 -14.39 -6.36
N PRO A 99 -8.65 -13.71 -5.25
CA PRO A 99 -7.45 -13.97 -4.48
C PRO A 99 -7.53 -15.31 -3.75
N SER A 100 -6.36 -15.87 -3.40
CA SER A 100 -6.27 -17.05 -2.55
C SER A 100 -6.39 -16.71 -1.06
N CYS A 101 -6.16 -15.45 -0.68
CA CYS A 101 -6.19 -15.00 0.71
C CYS A 101 -6.95 -13.68 0.85
N ASP A 102 -7.58 -13.52 2.01
CA ASP A 102 -8.11 -12.26 2.50
C ASP A 102 -7.14 -11.62 3.49
N VAL A 103 -7.11 -10.27 3.50
CA VAL A 103 -6.39 -9.50 4.51
C VAL A 103 -7.35 -9.23 5.66
N VAL A 104 -7.10 -9.85 6.80
CA VAL A 104 -7.95 -9.72 8.00
C VAL A 104 -7.20 -8.94 9.07
N TYR A 105 -7.89 -7.96 9.65
CA TYR A 105 -7.38 -7.16 10.75
C TYR A 105 -7.78 -7.79 12.08
N GLU A 106 -6.81 -7.95 12.99
CA GLU A 106 -7.09 -8.46 14.33
C GLU A 106 -7.67 -7.34 15.20
N ASP A 107 -8.83 -7.61 15.80
CA ASP A 107 -9.48 -6.68 16.73
C ASP A 107 -8.75 -6.60 18.07
N GLY A 108 -8.73 -5.39 18.67
CA GLY A 108 -8.33 -5.17 20.06
C GLY A 108 -6.84 -5.26 20.39
N GLY A 109 -5.99 -5.59 19.41
CA GLY A 109 -4.54 -5.73 19.58
C GLY A 109 -3.71 -4.63 18.92
N PRO A 110 -2.36 -4.76 18.91
CA PRO A 110 -1.53 -3.95 18.03
C PRO A 110 -2.00 -4.13 16.59
N LEU A 111 -1.77 -3.10 15.75
CA LEU A 111 -2.16 -3.12 14.33
C LEU A 111 -1.50 -4.32 13.63
N ARG A 112 -2.20 -5.43 13.60
CA ARG A 112 -1.76 -6.68 12.97
C ARG A 112 -2.72 -7.04 11.85
N VAL A 113 -2.16 -7.63 10.79
CA VAL A 113 -2.94 -8.26 9.73
C VAL A 113 -2.58 -9.74 9.65
N ALA A 114 -3.56 -10.55 9.33
CA ALA A 114 -3.40 -11.94 8.95
C ALA A 114 -3.79 -12.10 7.47
N LEU A 115 -3.05 -12.92 6.74
CA LEU A 115 -3.50 -13.45 5.46
C LEU A 115 -4.26 -14.74 5.76
N VAL A 116 -5.56 -14.70 5.56
CA VAL A 116 -6.46 -15.84 5.83
C VAL A 116 -6.84 -16.47 4.49
N ALA A 117 -6.69 -17.78 4.38
CA ALA A 117 -7.07 -18.49 3.15
C ALA A 117 -8.58 -18.27 2.87
N ALA A 118 -8.88 -17.73 1.69
CA ALA A 118 -10.24 -17.52 1.20
C ALA A 118 -10.84 -18.80 0.56
N ARG A 119 -9.98 -19.76 0.23
CA ARG A 119 -10.31 -21.06 -0.37
C ARG A 119 -9.21 -22.07 -0.08
N ASP A 120 -9.38 -23.29 -0.50
CA ASP A 120 -8.31 -24.29 -0.50
C ASP A 120 -7.13 -23.81 -1.36
N ILE A 121 -5.92 -23.89 -0.80
CA ILE A 121 -4.68 -23.51 -1.45
C ILE A 121 -3.80 -24.75 -1.58
N ARG A 122 -3.32 -25.04 -2.78
CA ARG A 122 -2.45 -26.17 -3.03
C ARG A 122 -1.02 -25.87 -2.67
N GLU A 123 -0.26 -26.88 -2.36
CA GLU A 123 1.19 -26.74 -2.17
C GLU A 123 1.86 -26.15 -3.41
N GLY A 124 2.68 -25.11 -3.21
CA GLY A 124 3.34 -24.37 -4.31
C GLY A 124 2.47 -23.32 -5.01
N GLU A 125 1.22 -23.19 -4.64
CA GLU A 125 0.35 -22.15 -5.17
C GLU A 125 0.71 -20.78 -4.57
N GLU A 126 0.69 -19.74 -5.42
CA GLU A 126 0.97 -18.38 -4.99
C GLU A 126 -0.12 -17.83 -4.07
N LEU A 127 0.31 -17.20 -2.97
CA LEU A 127 -0.60 -16.46 -2.10
C LEU A 127 -0.87 -15.09 -2.69
N THR A 128 -2.12 -14.82 -3.03
CA THR A 128 -2.55 -13.55 -3.62
C THR A 128 -3.61 -12.87 -2.75
N ILE A 129 -3.64 -11.54 -2.83
CA ILE A 129 -4.68 -10.69 -2.20
C ILE A 129 -5.33 -9.81 -3.27
N SER A 130 -6.45 -9.18 -2.98
CA SER A 130 -6.98 -8.16 -3.87
C SER A 130 -6.44 -6.78 -3.50
N TYR A 131 -5.88 -6.05 -4.49
CA TYR A 131 -5.45 -4.65 -4.34
C TYR A 131 -6.59 -3.66 -4.62
N VAL A 132 -7.65 -4.15 -5.25
CA VAL A 132 -8.79 -3.36 -5.73
C VAL A 132 -10.08 -3.97 -5.22
N ASP A 133 -11.15 -3.21 -5.26
CA ASP A 133 -12.47 -3.74 -4.96
C ASP A 133 -12.85 -4.82 -5.99
N SER A 134 -12.96 -6.06 -5.51
CA SER A 134 -13.27 -7.21 -6.34
C SER A 134 -14.73 -7.25 -6.81
N ASP A 135 -15.62 -6.44 -6.22
CA ASP A 135 -17.04 -6.39 -6.60
C ASP A 135 -17.28 -5.49 -7.82
N GLN A 136 -16.29 -4.68 -8.21
CA GLN A 136 -16.33 -3.88 -9.44
C GLN A 136 -16.33 -4.77 -10.69
N ASP A 137 -16.74 -4.21 -11.81
CA ASP A 137 -16.65 -4.89 -13.10
C ASP A 137 -15.19 -5.04 -13.60
N ALA A 138 -14.99 -5.80 -14.67
CA ALA A 138 -13.65 -6.10 -15.19
C ALA A 138 -12.92 -4.85 -15.71
N VAL A 139 -13.66 -3.87 -16.25
CA VAL A 139 -13.09 -2.64 -16.80
C VAL A 139 -12.54 -1.78 -15.68
N ASP A 140 -13.35 -1.58 -14.63
CA ASP A 140 -12.98 -0.78 -13.46
C ASP A 140 -11.83 -1.42 -12.68
N ARG A 141 -11.85 -2.75 -12.48
CA ARG A 141 -10.74 -3.47 -11.85
C ARG A 141 -9.43 -3.32 -12.63
N ARG A 142 -9.48 -3.40 -13.96
CA ARG A 142 -8.30 -3.21 -14.82
C ARG A 142 -7.78 -1.77 -14.76
N ALA A 143 -8.67 -0.79 -14.77
CA ALA A 143 -8.30 0.61 -14.59
C ALA A 143 -7.62 0.83 -13.23
N ALA A 144 -8.19 0.28 -12.16
CA ALA A 144 -7.62 0.39 -10.82
C ALA A 144 -6.25 -0.30 -10.67
N THR A 145 -6.03 -1.45 -11.34
CA THR A 145 -4.72 -2.13 -11.32
C THR A 145 -3.66 -1.39 -12.15
N ALA A 146 -4.05 -0.60 -13.15
CA ALA A 146 -3.12 0.24 -13.88
C ALA A 146 -2.41 1.27 -12.98
N ASP A 147 -3.06 1.72 -11.90
CA ASP A 147 -2.47 2.60 -10.90
C ASP A 147 -1.28 1.94 -10.15
N TYR A 148 -1.24 0.62 -10.10
CA TYR A 148 -0.12 -0.16 -9.57
C TYR A 148 0.94 -0.49 -10.64
N GLY A 149 0.77 -0.01 -11.88
CA GLY A 149 1.72 -0.19 -12.97
C GLY A 149 1.57 -1.50 -13.75
N PHE A 150 0.45 -2.21 -13.61
CA PHE A 150 0.16 -3.42 -14.38
C PHE A 150 -1.32 -3.50 -14.78
N LEU A 151 -1.60 -4.32 -15.80
CA LEU A 151 -2.97 -4.70 -16.17
C LEU A 151 -3.22 -6.12 -15.68
N CYS A 152 -4.29 -6.32 -14.92
CA CYS A 152 -4.62 -7.63 -14.40
C CYS A 152 -5.06 -8.58 -15.54
N GLU A 153 -4.38 -9.72 -15.66
CA GLU A 153 -4.65 -10.79 -16.64
C GLU A 153 -5.21 -12.05 -15.98
N CYS A 154 -5.70 -11.96 -14.74
CA CYS A 154 -6.29 -13.11 -14.07
C CYS A 154 -7.51 -13.65 -14.85
N PRO A 155 -7.93 -14.92 -14.66
CA PRO A 155 -9.07 -15.53 -15.37
C PRO A 155 -10.32 -14.66 -15.32
N ARG A 156 -10.61 -14.07 -14.18
CA ARG A 156 -11.76 -13.16 -13.97
C ARG A 156 -11.72 -11.88 -14.83
N CYS A 157 -10.53 -11.35 -15.13
CA CYS A 157 -10.35 -10.20 -16.01
C CYS A 157 -10.23 -10.59 -17.48
N ALA A 158 -9.77 -11.81 -17.75
CA ALA A 158 -9.67 -12.35 -19.10
C ALA A 158 -11.02 -12.87 -19.64
N GLY A 159 -12.07 -12.94 -18.81
CA GLY A 159 -13.38 -13.47 -19.17
C GLY A 159 -13.38 -14.98 -19.35
N VAL A 160 -12.47 -15.69 -18.68
CA VAL A 160 -12.33 -17.15 -18.70
C VAL A 160 -12.69 -17.63 -17.29
N ASP A 161 -13.98 -17.56 -16.94
CA ASP A 161 -14.56 -18.20 -15.74
C ASP A 161 -15.16 -19.53 -16.09
#